data_544f66925772aa3a50da174986d7a75d
#
_entry.id   544f66925772aa3a50da174986d7a75d
#
_cell.length_a   1.000
_cell.length_b   1.000
_cell.length_c   1.000
_cell.angle_alpha   90.00
_cell.angle_beta   90.00
_cell.angle_gamma   90.00
#
_symmetry.space_group_name_H-M   'P 1'
#
loop_
_entity.id
_entity.type
_entity.pdbx_description
1 polymer ?
#
loop_
_entity_poly.entity_id
_entity_poly.type
_entity_poly.pdbx_seq_one_letter_code
_entity_poly.pdbx_strand_id
1 'polypeptide(L)' 'MTKIKETYPVIGMSCASCVKKVETVLNKTDGVIDANVNFASEKVTIEYDDEVINMDKLTDTVKSIGYELIT' A
#
# COMPACT_ATOMS: atom_id res chain seq x y z
N MET A 1 7.76 18.69 -5.64
CA MET A 1 7.15 17.36 -5.87
C MET A 1 8.15 16.28 -5.46
N THR A 2 7.86 15.59 -4.38
CA THR A 2 8.75 14.56 -3.85
C THR A 2 8.07 13.19 -4.01
N LYS A 3 8.51 12.45 -4.99
CA LYS A 3 8.01 11.09 -5.21
C LYS A 3 8.88 10.11 -4.44
N ILE A 4 8.24 9.31 -3.59
CA ILE A 4 8.93 8.31 -2.79
C ILE A 4 8.40 6.94 -3.20
N LYS A 5 9.32 6.01 -3.45
CA LYS A 5 8.98 4.64 -3.78
C LYS A 5 9.59 3.74 -2.72
N GLU A 6 8.77 3.07 -1.96
CA GLU A 6 9.20 2.22 -0.85
C GLU A 6 8.46 0.88 -0.89
N THR A 7 9.10 -0.14 -0.32
CA THR A 7 8.50 -1.46 -0.20
C THR A 7 8.31 -1.78 1.27
N TYR A 8 7.10 -2.21 1.63
CA TYR A 8 6.74 -2.52 3.01
C TYR A 8 6.10 -3.89 3.11
N PRO A 9 6.38 -4.65 4.19
CA PRO A 9 5.67 -5.91 4.44
C PRO A 9 4.20 -5.63 4.78
N VAL A 10 3.32 -6.53 4.35
CA VAL A 10 1.89 -6.44 4.67
C VAL A 10 1.47 -7.74 5.35
N ILE A 11 0.78 -7.62 6.48
CA ILE A 11 0.29 -8.76 7.24
C ILE A 11 -1.19 -8.96 6.95
N GLY A 12 -1.64 -10.19 6.83
CA GLY A 12 -3.04 -10.53 6.63
C GLY A 12 -3.40 -10.95 5.21
N MET A 13 -2.47 -10.88 4.27
CA MET A 13 -2.71 -11.31 2.90
C MET A 13 -2.60 -12.82 2.79
N SER A 14 -3.73 -13.50 2.92
CA SER A 14 -3.76 -14.95 2.90
C SER A 14 -4.20 -15.55 1.55
N CYS A 15 -4.60 -14.71 0.60
CA CYS A 15 -5.05 -15.19 -0.72
C CYS A 15 -4.82 -14.12 -1.78
N ALA A 16 -4.88 -14.54 -3.05
CA ALA A 16 -4.66 -13.65 -4.19
C ALA A 16 -5.70 -12.53 -4.28
N SER A 17 -6.93 -12.79 -3.84
CA SER A 17 -7.98 -11.77 -3.81
C SER A 17 -7.62 -10.62 -2.88
N CYS A 18 -6.96 -10.93 -1.77
CA CYS A 18 -6.49 -9.92 -0.81
C CYS A 18 -5.46 -9.00 -1.46
N VAL A 19 -4.54 -9.58 -2.21
CA VAL A 19 -3.52 -8.82 -2.94
C VAL A 19 -4.16 -7.79 -3.86
N LYS A 20 -5.12 -8.24 -4.65
CA LYS A 20 -5.82 -7.36 -5.59
C LYS A 20 -6.57 -6.24 -4.88
N LYS A 21 -7.17 -6.55 -3.74
CA LYS A 21 -7.91 -5.58 -2.94
C LYS A 21 -6.99 -4.48 -2.41
N VAL A 22 -5.86 -4.85 -1.85
CA VAL A 22 -4.86 -3.89 -1.34
C VAL A 22 -4.37 -3.00 -2.48
N GLU A 23 -4.00 -3.60 -3.59
CA GLU A 23 -3.51 -2.87 -4.76
C GLU A 23 -4.56 -1.88 -5.27
N THR A 24 -5.79 -2.32 -5.43
CA THR A 24 -6.88 -1.47 -5.92
C THR A 24 -7.13 -0.29 -5.00
N VAL A 25 -7.22 -0.54 -3.70
CA VAL A 25 -7.48 0.52 -2.72
C VAL A 25 -6.36 1.54 -2.70
N LEU A 26 -5.12 1.09 -2.72
CA LEU A 26 -3.97 1.98 -2.72
C LEU A 26 -3.90 2.82 -4.00
N ASN A 27 -4.16 2.22 -5.15
CA ASN A 27 -4.15 2.95 -6.42
C ASN A 27 -5.25 4.00 -6.51
N LYS A 28 -6.33 3.84 -5.74
CA LYS A 28 -7.42 4.81 -5.68
C LYS A 28 -7.20 5.90 -4.64
N THR A 29 -6.16 5.77 -3.83
CA THR A 29 -5.87 6.76 -2.78
C THR A 29 -5.18 7.98 -3.38
N ASP A 30 -5.70 9.17 -3.07
CA ASP A 30 -5.09 10.40 -3.53
C ASP A 30 -3.67 10.53 -3.00
N GLY A 31 -2.75 10.90 -3.89
CA GLY A 31 -1.34 11.03 -3.53
C GLY A 31 -0.52 9.79 -3.85
N VAL A 32 -1.16 8.65 -4.08
CA VAL A 32 -0.48 7.43 -4.52
C VAL A 32 -0.39 7.46 -6.05
N ILE A 33 0.84 7.37 -6.54
CA ILE A 33 1.12 7.36 -7.97
C ILE A 33 0.98 5.95 -8.53
N ASP A 34 1.53 4.98 -7.81
CA ASP A 34 1.47 3.58 -8.20
C ASP A 34 1.59 2.70 -6.97
N ALA A 35 0.91 1.56 -7.00
CA ALA A 35 1.00 0.58 -5.93
C ALA A 35 1.02 -0.81 -6.55
N ASN A 36 1.98 -1.62 -6.13
CA ASN A 36 2.16 -2.95 -6.65
C ASN A 36 2.40 -3.91 -5.50
N VAL A 37 1.65 -4.99 -5.45
CA VAL A 37 1.75 -5.96 -4.37
C VAL A 37 2.41 -7.24 -4.88
N ASN A 38 3.38 -7.72 -4.11
CA ASN A 38 4.03 -9.00 -4.38
C ASN A 38 3.53 -10.03 -3.35
N PHE A 39 2.67 -10.93 -3.78
CA PHE A 39 2.08 -11.93 -2.92
C PHE A 39 3.12 -12.95 -2.44
N ALA A 40 4.09 -13.28 -3.27
CA ALA A 40 5.10 -14.27 -2.92
C ALA A 40 5.95 -13.83 -1.73
N SER A 41 6.26 -12.54 -1.63
CA SER A 41 7.03 -11.97 -0.53
C SER A 41 6.16 -11.28 0.52
N GLU A 42 4.85 -11.20 0.28
CA GLU A 42 3.88 -10.51 1.15
C GLU A 42 4.28 -9.06 1.40
N LYS A 43 4.73 -8.38 0.34
CA LYS A 43 5.17 -6.99 0.41
C LYS A 43 4.46 -6.16 -0.63
N VAL A 44 4.32 -4.87 -0.33
CA VAL A 44 3.75 -3.91 -1.26
C VAL A 44 4.76 -2.83 -1.56
N THR A 45 4.91 -2.51 -2.85
CA THR A 45 5.73 -1.38 -3.29
C THR A 45 4.79 -0.23 -3.60
N ILE A 46 4.96 0.88 -2.90
CA ILE A 46 4.11 2.06 -3.05
C ILE A 46 4.95 3.23 -3.54
N GLU A 47 4.51 3.85 -4.61
CA GLU A 47 5.09 5.10 -5.08
C GLU A 47 4.05 6.20 -4.80
N TYR A 48 4.44 7.19 -4.01
CA TYR A 48 3.51 8.23 -3.60
C TYR A 48 4.22 9.58 -3.50
N ASP A 49 3.41 10.64 -3.54
CA ASP A 49 3.90 12.00 -3.39
C ASP A 49 3.82 12.39 -1.91
N ASP A 50 4.98 12.57 -1.30
CA ASP A 50 5.11 12.89 0.12
C ASP A 50 4.45 14.22 0.49
N GLU A 51 4.25 15.10 -0.47
CA GLU A 51 3.58 16.39 -0.23
C GLU A 51 2.06 16.25 -0.20
N VAL A 52 1.51 15.19 -0.79
CA VAL A 52 0.07 14.97 -0.86
C VAL A 52 -0.40 13.99 0.19
N ILE A 53 0.37 12.93 0.44
CA ILE A 53 0.01 11.87 1.37
C ILE A 53 1.23 11.46 2.20
N ASN A 54 1.01 10.96 3.40
CA ASN A 54 2.09 10.49 4.26
C ASN A 54 1.89 9.02 4.63
N MET A 55 2.87 8.44 5.34
CA MET A 55 2.83 7.03 5.74
C MET A 55 1.66 6.71 6.66
N ASP A 56 1.30 7.63 7.56
CA ASP A 56 0.17 7.43 8.45
C ASP A 56 -1.11 7.19 7.66
N LYS A 57 -1.30 7.96 6.60
CA LYS A 57 -2.47 7.83 5.75
C LYS A 57 -2.47 6.50 5.00
N LEU A 58 -1.31 6.09 4.49
CA LEU A 58 -1.17 4.80 3.81
C LEU A 58 -1.44 3.64 4.76
N THR A 59 -0.91 3.71 5.97
CA THR A 59 -1.13 2.69 6.99
C THR A 59 -2.62 2.59 7.33
N ASP A 60 -3.29 3.72 7.53
CA ASP A 60 -4.72 3.77 7.80
C ASP A 60 -5.53 3.16 6.65
N THR A 61 -5.15 3.47 5.42
CA THR A 61 -5.82 2.95 4.24
C THR A 61 -5.76 1.43 4.18
N VAL A 62 -4.59 0.87 4.45
CA VAL A 62 -4.41 -0.58 4.48
C VAL A 62 -5.18 -1.20 5.65
N LYS A 63 -5.15 -0.57 6.80
CA LYS A 63 -5.89 -1.03 7.99
C LYS A 63 -7.40 -1.07 7.76
N SER A 64 -7.91 -0.11 7.02
CA SER A 64 -9.35 0.02 6.78
C SER A 64 -9.93 -1.17 6.02
N ILE A 65 -9.11 -1.92 5.33
CA ILE A 65 -9.55 -3.11 4.58
C ILE A 65 -9.15 -4.41 5.27
N GLY A 66 -8.69 -4.34 6.51
CA GLY A 66 -8.42 -5.52 7.33
C GLY A 66 -6.99 -6.06 7.26
N TYR A 67 -6.05 -5.28 6.73
CA TYR A 67 -4.64 -5.68 6.64
C TYR A 67 -3.78 -4.75 7.46
N GLU A 68 -2.53 -5.12 7.66
CA GLU A 68 -1.59 -4.31 8.43
C GLU A 68 -0.33 -4.06 7.62
N LEU A 69 0.02 -2.78 7.48
CA LEU A 69 1.24 -2.36 6.82
C LEU A 69 2.32 -2.15 7.88
N ILE A 70 3.42 -2.86 7.72
CA ILE A 70 4.55 -2.74 8.65
C ILE A 70 5.52 -1.67 8.13
N THR A 71 5.66 -0.61 8.88
CA THR A 71 6.52 0.52 8.51
C THR A 71 7.76 0.62 9.38
#